data_edd621da9e516b060411cdbecb81557f
#
_entry.id   edd621da9e516b060411cdbecb81557f
#
_cell.length_a   1.000
_cell.length_b   1.000
_cell.length_c   1.000
_cell.angle_alpha   90.00
_cell.angle_beta   90.00
_cell.angle_gamma   90.00
#
_symmetry.space_group_name_H-M   'P 1'
#
loop_
_entity.id
_entity.type
_entity.pdbx_description
1 polymer ?
#
loop_
_entity_poly.entity_id
_entity_poly.type
_entity_poly.pdbx_seq_one_letter_code
_entity_poly.pdbx_strand_id
1 'polypeptide(L)'
;MDLIVTEGIEKRFGQLTALRDISLRVRRGELYGLIGPDGAGKTTFFRILTTLMPPDGGRATVDGLDIATDYRRIRAAVGYMPGRFSLYPDLTVKENLEFFATLFGTRLEDNYDLIRDIYVQIEPFRNRRAGRLSGGMKQKLALCCALIHRPRVLFLDEPTTGVDVVSRHEFWDMLSGLKRQGITMLVSTPYMDEAVRCDRIALIQSGRLLSIDTPQGIIENYPDALFEVRAENMRQLTDEIRKRCSPQSCFAFGRSLHVSFSRDDAEAPQRMRVALTAAGCRHIEIAPITPGIEDCFIQQMR
;
A
#
# COMPACT_ATOMS: atom_id res chain seq x y z
N MET A 1 -8.80 -19.84 -6.77
CA MET A 1 -8.84 -19.28 -8.13
C MET A 1 -8.26 -17.85 -8.05
N ASP A 2 -7.28 -17.54 -8.89
CA ASP A 2 -6.66 -16.23 -8.93
C ASP A 2 -7.46 -15.33 -9.88
N LEU A 3 -7.76 -14.11 -9.45
CA LEU A 3 -8.48 -13.11 -10.25
C LEU A 3 -7.54 -12.10 -10.91
N ILE A 4 -6.33 -11.91 -10.38
CA ILE A 4 -5.29 -11.13 -11.04
C ILE A 4 -4.06 -12.03 -11.14
N VAL A 5 -3.54 -12.19 -12.35
CA VAL A 5 -2.32 -12.96 -12.62
C VAL A 5 -1.42 -12.12 -13.51
N THR A 6 -0.18 -11.94 -13.10
CA THR A 6 0.84 -11.26 -13.91
C THR A 6 2.07 -12.13 -14.03
N GLU A 7 2.68 -12.13 -15.20
CA GLU A 7 3.88 -12.91 -15.52
C GLU A 7 4.85 -12.02 -16.29
N GLY A 8 5.95 -11.66 -15.64
CA GLY A 8 7.05 -10.92 -16.25
C GLY A 8 6.69 -9.52 -16.76
N ILE A 9 5.77 -8.78 -16.11
CA ILE A 9 5.37 -7.45 -16.59
C ILE A 9 6.56 -6.49 -16.56
N GLU A 10 6.84 -5.90 -17.73
CA GLU A 10 7.86 -4.87 -17.92
C GLU A 10 7.25 -3.58 -18.43
N LYS A 11 7.86 -2.44 -18.02
CA LYS A 11 7.53 -1.12 -18.55
C LYS A 11 8.73 -0.19 -18.53
N ARG A 12 8.96 0.50 -19.67
CA ARG A 12 10.04 1.49 -19.84
C ARG A 12 9.48 2.82 -20.32
N PHE A 13 10.09 3.90 -19.90
CA PHE A 13 9.85 5.26 -20.37
C PHE A 13 11.19 5.87 -20.78
N GLY A 14 11.51 5.78 -22.08
CA GLY A 14 12.85 6.14 -22.58
C GLY A 14 13.92 5.29 -21.88
N GLN A 15 14.84 5.94 -21.17
CA GLN A 15 15.91 5.27 -20.42
C GLN A 15 15.46 4.73 -19.06
N LEU A 16 14.34 5.17 -18.53
CA LEU A 16 13.83 4.74 -17.23
C LEU A 16 13.08 3.42 -17.36
N THR A 17 13.52 2.39 -16.66
CA THR A 17 12.76 1.15 -16.46
C THR A 17 11.89 1.28 -15.23
N ALA A 18 10.58 1.46 -15.44
CA ALA A 18 9.60 1.67 -14.36
C ALA A 18 9.13 0.35 -13.73
N LEU A 19 9.11 -0.74 -14.50
CA LEU A 19 8.76 -2.09 -14.02
C LEU A 19 9.70 -3.11 -14.66
N ARG A 20 10.13 -4.10 -13.87
CA ARG A 20 11.06 -5.15 -14.27
C ARG A 20 10.57 -6.49 -13.74
N ASP A 21 10.10 -7.35 -14.62
CA ASP A 21 9.71 -8.74 -14.32
C ASP A 21 8.72 -8.85 -13.13
N ILE A 22 7.63 -8.09 -13.19
CA ILE A 22 6.62 -8.12 -12.12
C ILE A 22 5.70 -9.30 -12.32
N SER A 23 5.82 -10.29 -11.43
CA SER A 23 5.02 -11.52 -11.42
C SER A 23 4.34 -11.68 -10.07
N LEU A 24 2.99 -11.64 -10.04
CA LEU A 24 2.21 -11.85 -8.82
C LEU A 24 0.84 -12.45 -9.13
N ARG A 25 0.18 -12.96 -8.10
CA ARG A 25 -1.17 -13.54 -8.19
C ARG A 25 -2.01 -13.08 -7.02
N VAL A 26 -3.22 -12.58 -7.31
CA VAL A 26 -4.21 -12.18 -6.30
C VAL A 26 -5.38 -13.14 -6.36
N ARG A 27 -5.70 -13.74 -5.23
CA ARG A 27 -6.77 -14.73 -5.09
C ARG A 27 -8.13 -14.05 -5.02
N ARG A 28 -9.17 -14.77 -5.39
CA ARG A 28 -10.55 -14.28 -5.24
C ARG A 28 -10.87 -13.96 -3.78
N GLY A 29 -11.43 -12.79 -3.52
CA GLY A 29 -11.81 -12.30 -2.19
C GLY A 29 -10.62 -11.85 -1.33
N GLU A 30 -9.42 -11.76 -1.92
CA GLU A 30 -8.21 -11.32 -1.23
C GLU A 30 -8.10 -9.79 -1.22
N LEU A 31 -7.67 -9.24 -0.11
CA LEU A 31 -7.19 -7.86 0.01
C LEU A 31 -5.67 -7.87 -0.07
N TYR A 32 -5.14 -7.60 -1.25
CA TYR A 32 -3.71 -7.68 -1.56
C TYR A 32 -3.07 -6.30 -1.60
N GLY A 33 -1.96 -6.10 -0.89
CA GLY A 33 -1.20 -4.86 -0.85
C GLY A 33 0.01 -4.85 -1.78
N LEU A 34 0.19 -3.79 -2.57
CA LEU A 34 1.43 -3.47 -3.26
C LEU A 34 2.11 -2.30 -2.53
N ILE A 35 3.09 -2.62 -1.70
CA ILE A 35 3.68 -1.70 -0.72
C ILE A 35 5.05 -1.22 -1.19
N GLY A 36 5.27 0.08 -1.21
CA GLY A 36 6.57 0.64 -1.59
C GLY A 36 6.53 2.16 -1.67
N PRO A 37 7.70 2.83 -1.67
CA PRO A 37 7.79 4.28 -1.65
C PRO A 37 7.26 4.91 -2.95
N ASP A 38 7.20 6.24 -2.95
CA ASP A 38 6.89 7.00 -4.15
C ASP A 38 7.94 6.73 -5.24
N GLY A 39 7.47 6.61 -6.49
CA GLY A 39 8.34 6.28 -7.62
C GLY A 39 8.72 4.79 -7.74
N ALA A 40 8.26 3.90 -6.86
CA ALA A 40 8.55 2.46 -6.93
C ALA A 40 7.93 1.74 -8.14
N GLY A 41 7.01 2.38 -8.88
CA GLY A 41 6.34 1.79 -10.06
C GLY A 41 4.89 1.38 -9.82
N LYS A 42 4.33 1.56 -8.61
CA LYS A 42 2.98 1.14 -8.22
C LYS A 42 1.88 1.61 -9.18
N THR A 43 1.77 2.93 -9.39
CA THR A 43 0.80 3.53 -10.32
C THR A 43 0.97 3.04 -11.76
N THR A 44 2.21 2.83 -12.24
CA THR A 44 2.47 2.28 -13.56
C THR A 44 1.89 0.88 -13.69
N PHE A 45 2.11 0.04 -12.67
CA PHE A 45 1.57 -1.32 -12.63
C PHE A 45 0.03 -1.32 -12.61
N PHE A 46 -0.60 -0.46 -11.81
CA PHE A 46 -2.05 -0.31 -11.77
C PHE A 46 -2.64 0.11 -13.12
N ARG A 47 -2.00 1.07 -13.81
CA ARG A 47 -2.43 1.52 -15.14
C ARG A 47 -2.34 0.42 -16.19
N ILE A 48 -1.38 -0.50 -16.07
CA ILE A 48 -1.27 -1.66 -16.96
C ILE A 48 -2.42 -2.63 -16.68
N LEU A 49 -2.68 -3.00 -15.43
CA LEU A 49 -3.73 -3.94 -15.06
C LEU A 49 -5.13 -3.40 -15.37
N THR A 50 -5.35 -2.10 -15.23
CA THR A 50 -6.60 -1.43 -15.61
C THR A 50 -6.68 -1.08 -17.10
N THR A 51 -5.70 -1.54 -17.89
CA THR A 51 -5.62 -1.38 -19.35
C THR A 51 -5.51 0.08 -19.84
N LEU A 52 -5.14 1.01 -18.95
CA LEU A 52 -4.89 2.41 -19.31
C LEU A 52 -3.54 2.61 -19.98
N MET A 53 -2.65 1.61 -19.90
CA MET A 53 -1.32 1.63 -20.50
C MET A 53 -0.93 0.20 -20.90
N PRO A 54 -0.38 -0.04 -22.10
CA PRO A 54 0.14 -1.34 -22.45
C PRO A 54 1.49 -1.61 -21.76
N PRO A 55 1.77 -2.86 -21.36
CA PRO A 55 3.12 -3.25 -20.97
C PRO A 55 4.06 -3.29 -22.17
N ASP A 56 5.38 -3.27 -21.93
CA ASP A 56 6.39 -3.47 -23.00
C ASP A 56 6.85 -4.94 -23.05
N GLY A 57 6.56 -5.72 -22.01
CA GLY A 57 6.81 -7.16 -21.92
C GLY A 57 5.94 -7.82 -20.88
N GLY A 58 5.92 -9.16 -20.90
CA GLY A 58 5.09 -9.96 -20.02
C GLY A 58 3.63 -10.05 -20.42
N ARG A 59 2.83 -10.71 -19.58
CA ARG A 59 1.38 -10.86 -19.79
C ARG A 59 0.63 -10.77 -18.46
N ALA A 60 -0.63 -10.36 -18.52
CA ALA A 60 -1.50 -10.36 -17.35
C ALA A 60 -2.95 -10.66 -17.71
N THR A 61 -3.65 -11.24 -16.75
CA THR A 61 -5.10 -11.42 -16.82
C THR A 61 -5.78 -10.83 -15.59
N VAL A 62 -6.97 -10.27 -15.79
CA VAL A 62 -7.84 -9.75 -14.75
C VAL A 62 -9.21 -10.37 -14.91
N ASP A 63 -9.72 -11.06 -13.87
CA ASP A 63 -10.95 -11.87 -13.90
C ASP A 63 -11.00 -12.85 -15.09
N GLY A 64 -9.84 -13.46 -15.43
CA GLY A 64 -9.68 -14.37 -16.55
C GLY A 64 -9.63 -13.71 -17.94
N LEU A 65 -9.66 -12.38 -18.00
CA LEU A 65 -9.60 -11.60 -19.24
C LEU A 65 -8.17 -11.11 -19.48
N ASP A 66 -7.66 -11.25 -20.71
CA ASP A 66 -6.32 -10.78 -21.07
C ASP A 66 -6.29 -9.25 -21.25
N ILE A 67 -5.31 -8.58 -20.63
CA ILE A 67 -5.22 -7.11 -20.62
C ILE A 67 -4.96 -6.51 -22.01
N ALA A 68 -4.40 -7.26 -22.95
CA ALA A 68 -4.09 -6.77 -24.29
C ALA A 68 -5.30 -6.91 -25.24
N THR A 69 -6.03 -8.03 -25.17
CA THR A 69 -7.12 -8.35 -26.10
C THR A 69 -8.49 -7.99 -25.55
N ASP A 70 -8.73 -8.16 -24.24
CA ASP A 70 -10.04 -7.98 -23.61
C ASP A 70 -10.21 -6.61 -22.91
N TYR A 71 -9.41 -5.61 -23.23
CA TYR A 71 -9.33 -4.34 -22.48
C TYR A 71 -10.70 -3.65 -22.30
N ARG A 72 -11.62 -3.73 -23.27
CA ARG A 72 -12.96 -3.14 -23.15
C ARG A 72 -13.81 -3.85 -22.08
N ARG A 73 -13.71 -5.19 -22.04
CA ARG A 73 -14.44 -6.02 -21.07
C ARG A 73 -13.88 -5.78 -19.65
N ILE A 74 -12.55 -5.69 -19.52
CA ILE A 74 -11.88 -5.38 -18.25
C ILE A 74 -12.35 -4.03 -17.72
N ARG A 75 -12.31 -2.96 -18.54
CA ARG A 75 -12.75 -1.61 -18.15
C ARG A 75 -14.20 -1.54 -17.70
N ALA A 76 -15.06 -2.39 -18.26
CA ALA A 76 -16.46 -2.47 -17.87
C ALA A 76 -16.71 -3.30 -16.61
N ALA A 77 -15.76 -4.16 -16.21
CA ALA A 77 -15.92 -5.13 -15.13
C ALA A 77 -15.16 -4.79 -13.84
N VAL A 78 -14.13 -3.92 -13.91
CA VAL A 78 -13.30 -3.57 -12.75
C VAL A 78 -13.66 -2.20 -12.20
N GLY A 79 -13.56 -2.05 -10.88
CA GLY A 79 -13.53 -0.73 -10.23
C GLY A 79 -12.10 -0.20 -10.18
N TYR A 80 -11.91 1.07 -10.45
CA TYR A 80 -10.59 1.70 -10.34
C TYR A 80 -10.70 3.07 -9.66
N MET A 81 -9.95 3.22 -8.59
CA MET A 81 -9.76 4.47 -7.87
C MET A 81 -8.30 4.91 -8.02
N PRO A 82 -8.01 5.91 -8.87
CA PRO A 82 -6.66 6.43 -9.05
C PRO A 82 -6.23 7.29 -7.87
N GLY A 83 -4.90 7.39 -7.63
CA GLY A 83 -4.31 8.13 -6.51
C GLY A 83 -4.55 9.65 -6.53
N ARG A 84 -4.95 10.19 -7.67
CA ARG A 84 -5.40 11.58 -7.77
C ARG A 84 -6.92 11.62 -7.84
N PHE A 85 -7.52 12.60 -7.14
CA PHE A 85 -8.96 12.80 -7.20
C PHE A 85 -9.41 12.99 -8.67
N SER A 86 -10.19 12.04 -9.16
CA SER A 86 -10.57 11.93 -10.59
C SER A 86 -12.04 12.17 -10.84
N LEU A 87 -12.80 12.52 -9.80
CA LEU A 87 -14.22 12.83 -9.93
C LEU A 87 -14.44 14.27 -10.40
N TYR A 88 -15.64 14.57 -10.85
CA TYR A 88 -16.01 15.90 -11.32
C TYR A 88 -16.22 16.84 -10.13
N PRO A 89 -15.33 17.82 -9.90
CA PRO A 89 -15.36 18.66 -8.69
C PRO A 89 -16.55 19.62 -8.67
N ASP A 90 -17.09 19.97 -9.83
CA ASP A 90 -18.24 20.89 -9.98
C ASP A 90 -19.59 20.17 -9.84
N LEU A 91 -19.62 18.85 -10.00
CA LEU A 91 -20.80 18.05 -9.74
C LEU A 91 -20.95 17.79 -8.23
N THR A 92 -22.19 17.65 -7.79
CA THR A 92 -22.52 17.24 -6.42
C THR A 92 -22.15 15.79 -6.18
N VAL A 93 -22.18 15.35 -4.91
CA VAL A 93 -22.02 13.93 -4.55
C VAL A 93 -23.02 13.07 -5.33
N LYS A 94 -24.30 13.46 -5.35
CA LYS A 94 -25.35 12.73 -6.04
C LYS A 94 -25.10 12.66 -7.55
N GLU A 95 -24.80 13.80 -8.19
CA GLU A 95 -24.55 13.87 -9.63
C GLU A 95 -23.33 13.06 -10.06
N ASN A 96 -22.26 13.01 -9.25
CA ASN A 96 -21.13 12.12 -9.52
C ASN A 96 -21.56 10.65 -9.52
N LEU A 97 -22.31 10.20 -8.51
CA LEU A 97 -22.80 8.81 -8.44
C LEU A 97 -23.72 8.48 -9.62
N GLU A 98 -24.68 9.35 -9.96
CA GLU A 98 -25.57 9.17 -11.08
C GLU A 98 -24.83 9.13 -12.43
N PHE A 99 -23.81 9.97 -12.59
CA PHE A 99 -22.93 9.97 -13.77
C PHE A 99 -22.23 8.61 -13.95
N PHE A 100 -21.58 8.11 -12.90
CA PHE A 100 -20.88 6.82 -12.99
C PHE A 100 -21.87 5.66 -13.12
N ALA A 101 -23.01 5.68 -12.46
CA ALA A 101 -24.06 4.68 -12.65
C ALA A 101 -24.52 4.64 -14.12
N THR A 102 -24.80 5.79 -14.72
CA THR A 102 -25.17 5.89 -16.14
C THR A 102 -24.06 5.39 -17.06
N LEU A 103 -22.81 5.75 -16.78
CA LEU A 103 -21.63 5.33 -17.56
C LEU A 103 -21.51 3.80 -17.63
N PHE A 104 -21.82 3.11 -16.54
CA PHE A 104 -21.78 1.65 -16.44
C PHE A 104 -23.12 0.97 -16.73
N GLY A 105 -24.14 1.72 -17.18
CA GLY A 105 -25.45 1.16 -17.56
C GLY A 105 -26.25 0.59 -16.37
N THR A 106 -26.05 1.13 -15.16
CA THR A 106 -26.77 0.76 -13.93
C THR A 106 -27.41 1.99 -13.30
N ARG A 107 -28.15 1.80 -12.20
CA ARG A 107 -28.69 2.87 -11.37
C ARG A 107 -28.14 2.76 -9.96
N LEU A 108 -28.15 3.87 -9.21
CA LEU A 108 -27.69 3.91 -7.83
C LEU A 108 -28.43 2.88 -6.96
N GLU A 109 -29.74 2.75 -7.18
CA GLU A 109 -30.60 1.86 -6.40
C GLU A 109 -30.28 0.39 -6.62
N ASP A 110 -29.84 0.01 -7.83
CA ASP A 110 -29.60 -1.38 -8.21
C ASP A 110 -28.47 -2.03 -7.39
N ASN A 111 -27.48 -1.23 -6.94
CA ASN A 111 -26.31 -1.71 -6.20
C ASN A 111 -26.08 -0.94 -4.88
N TYR A 112 -27.14 -0.31 -4.36
CA TYR A 112 -27.06 0.48 -3.13
C TYR A 112 -26.60 -0.34 -1.93
N ASP A 113 -26.99 -1.61 -1.85
CA ASP A 113 -26.59 -2.54 -0.79
C ASP A 113 -25.06 -2.63 -0.64
N LEU A 114 -24.33 -2.62 -1.75
CA LEU A 114 -22.87 -2.71 -1.75
C LEU A 114 -22.19 -1.45 -1.19
N ILE A 115 -22.73 -0.27 -1.50
CA ILE A 115 -22.11 1.00 -1.12
C ILE A 115 -22.75 1.65 0.11
N ARG A 116 -23.84 1.09 0.64
CA ARG A 116 -24.66 1.70 1.69
C ARG A 116 -23.86 2.17 2.88
N ASP A 117 -23.01 1.30 3.44
CA ASP A 117 -22.27 1.57 4.68
C ASP A 117 -21.22 2.69 4.48
N ILE A 118 -20.80 2.93 3.23
CA ILE A 118 -19.91 4.02 2.84
C ILE A 118 -20.73 5.27 2.54
N TYR A 119 -21.79 5.12 1.72
CA TYR A 119 -22.58 6.23 1.23
C TYR A 119 -23.34 6.97 2.34
N VAL A 120 -23.90 6.26 3.32
CA VAL A 120 -24.59 6.86 4.49
C VAL A 120 -23.75 7.93 5.19
N GLN A 121 -22.42 7.80 5.19
CA GLN A 121 -21.52 8.77 5.82
C GLN A 121 -21.37 10.07 5.03
N ILE A 122 -21.67 10.05 3.73
CA ILE A 122 -21.59 11.24 2.84
C ILE A 122 -22.96 11.68 2.34
N GLU A 123 -24.00 10.89 2.53
CA GLU A 123 -25.37 11.17 2.11
C GLU A 123 -25.92 12.51 2.61
N PRO A 124 -25.67 12.96 3.86
CA PRO A 124 -26.08 14.27 4.34
C PRO A 124 -25.54 15.42 3.48
N PHE A 125 -24.48 15.16 2.72
CA PHE A 125 -23.83 16.13 1.84
C PHE A 125 -24.13 15.88 0.36
N ARG A 126 -25.14 15.09 0.02
CA ARG A 126 -25.46 14.66 -1.35
C ARG A 126 -25.61 15.82 -2.37
N ASN A 127 -26.02 16.99 -1.90
CA ASN A 127 -26.18 18.20 -2.73
C ASN A 127 -24.94 19.10 -2.71
N ARG A 128 -23.85 18.72 -1.99
CA ARG A 128 -22.60 19.49 -1.95
C ARG A 128 -21.74 19.11 -3.15
N ARG A 129 -21.11 20.12 -3.78
CA ARG A 129 -20.14 19.89 -4.86
C ARG A 129 -18.95 19.09 -4.34
N ALA A 130 -18.49 18.11 -5.14
CA ALA A 130 -17.39 17.22 -4.76
C ALA A 130 -16.08 17.98 -4.48
N GLY A 131 -15.82 19.07 -5.18
CA GLY A 131 -14.68 19.95 -4.92
C GLY A 131 -14.63 20.54 -3.51
N ARG A 132 -15.78 20.69 -2.84
CA ARG A 132 -15.93 21.26 -1.48
C ARG A 132 -15.98 20.22 -0.36
N LEU A 133 -15.75 18.94 -0.66
CA LEU A 133 -15.66 17.88 0.33
C LEU A 133 -14.29 17.85 0.99
N SER A 134 -14.21 17.36 2.24
CA SER A 134 -12.93 17.02 2.88
C SER A 134 -12.21 15.89 2.12
N GLY A 135 -10.92 15.69 2.40
CA GLY A 135 -10.15 14.60 1.81
C GLY A 135 -10.79 13.22 2.00
N GLY A 136 -11.13 12.87 3.25
CA GLY A 136 -11.78 11.60 3.56
C GLY A 136 -13.16 11.44 2.89
N MET A 137 -13.95 12.52 2.81
CA MET A 137 -15.24 12.47 2.09
C MET A 137 -15.06 12.27 0.57
N LYS A 138 -14.03 12.89 -0.03
CA LYS A 138 -13.68 12.68 -1.44
C LYS A 138 -13.30 11.23 -1.70
N GLN A 139 -12.55 10.61 -0.79
CA GLN A 139 -12.17 9.20 -0.92
C GLN A 139 -13.40 8.27 -0.80
N LYS A 140 -14.30 8.54 0.14
CA LYS A 140 -15.55 7.79 0.29
C LYS A 140 -16.41 7.90 -0.98
N LEU A 141 -16.53 9.10 -1.55
CA LEU A 141 -17.27 9.30 -2.81
C LEU A 141 -16.60 8.55 -3.98
N ALA A 142 -15.27 8.63 -4.10
CA ALA A 142 -14.53 7.94 -5.15
C ALA A 142 -14.68 6.42 -5.05
N LEU A 143 -14.64 5.89 -3.82
CA LEU A 143 -14.88 4.47 -3.57
C LEU A 143 -16.30 4.05 -3.96
N CYS A 144 -17.33 4.82 -3.58
CA CYS A 144 -18.72 4.55 -4.01
C CYS A 144 -18.85 4.55 -5.53
N CYS A 145 -18.26 5.53 -6.23
CA CYS A 145 -18.28 5.58 -7.69
C CYS A 145 -17.58 4.39 -8.34
N ALA A 146 -16.45 3.93 -7.76
CA ALA A 146 -15.73 2.76 -8.27
C ALA A 146 -16.49 1.43 -8.03
N LEU A 147 -17.41 1.40 -7.08
CA LEU A 147 -18.22 0.24 -6.72
C LEU A 147 -19.61 0.20 -7.36
N ILE A 148 -20.05 1.30 -7.99
CA ILE A 148 -21.45 1.50 -8.41
C ILE A 148 -21.98 0.41 -9.36
N HIS A 149 -21.10 -0.20 -10.14
CA HIS A 149 -21.43 -1.26 -11.10
C HIS A 149 -21.13 -2.68 -10.57
N ARG A 150 -20.89 -2.81 -9.26
CA ARG A 150 -20.64 -4.07 -8.56
C ARG A 150 -19.46 -4.88 -9.14
N PRO A 151 -18.25 -4.29 -9.19
CA PRO A 151 -17.09 -4.97 -9.77
C PRO A 151 -16.68 -6.18 -8.93
N ARG A 152 -16.10 -7.21 -9.58
CA ARG A 152 -15.49 -8.36 -8.88
C ARG A 152 -14.07 -8.08 -8.43
N VAL A 153 -13.40 -7.15 -9.10
CA VAL A 153 -12.03 -6.71 -8.82
C VAL A 153 -12.00 -5.18 -8.68
N LEU A 154 -11.42 -4.71 -7.60
CA LEU A 154 -11.25 -3.30 -7.28
C LEU A 154 -9.76 -2.97 -7.19
N PHE A 155 -9.33 -2.00 -7.98
CA PHE A 155 -7.99 -1.44 -7.95
C PHE A 155 -8.01 -0.09 -7.21
N LEU A 156 -7.16 0.06 -6.18
CA LEU A 156 -7.08 1.26 -5.35
C LEU A 156 -5.63 1.75 -5.35
N ASP A 157 -5.36 2.81 -6.09
CA ASP A 157 -4.01 3.36 -6.23
C ASP A 157 -3.80 4.49 -5.21
N GLU A 158 -3.09 4.19 -4.12
CA GLU A 158 -2.79 5.10 -3.01
C GLU A 158 -4.04 5.81 -2.43
N PRO A 159 -5.11 5.06 -2.07
CA PRO A 159 -6.40 5.63 -1.75
C PRO A 159 -6.41 6.50 -0.49
N THR A 160 -5.39 6.40 0.37
CA THR A 160 -5.28 7.09 1.65
C THR A 160 -4.27 8.22 1.65
N THR A 161 -3.59 8.48 0.51
CA THR A 161 -2.61 9.56 0.40
C THR A 161 -3.28 10.93 0.55
N GLY A 162 -2.71 11.77 1.42
CA GLY A 162 -3.24 13.11 1.71
C GLY A 162 -4.50 13.13 2.59
N VAL A 163 -4.81 12.02 3.26
CA VAL A 163 -5.93 11.89 4.19
C VAL A 163 -5.40 11.82 5.64
N ASP A 164 -6.14 12.42 6.57
CA ASP A 164 -5.79 12.37 7.99
C ASP A 164 -5.84 10.94 8.57
N VAL A 165 -5.16 10.72 9.70
CA VAL A 165 -4.98 9.39 10.30
C VAL A 165 -6.31 8.71 10.64
N VAL A 166 -7.30 9.45 11.15
CA VAL A 166 -8.61 8.89 11.52
C VAL A 166 -9.35 8.43 10.27
N SER A 167 -9.44 9.29 9.26
CA SER A 167 -10.08 8.95 7.98
C SER A 167 -9.37 7.80 7.25
N ARG A 168 -8.03 7.67 7.41
CA ARG A 168 -7.28 6.49 6.90
C ARG A 168 -7.74 5.19 7.54
N HIS A 169 -7.84 5.15 8.87
CA HIS A 169 -8.34 3.97 9.59
C HIS A 169 -9.76 3.59 9.16
N GLU A 170 -10.67 4.56 9.10
CA GLU A 170 -12.04 4.34 8.63
C GLU A 170 -12.06 3.77 7.19
N PHE A 171 -11.18 4.27 6.31
CA PHE A 171 -11.10 3.78 4.93
C PHE A 171 -10.69 2.30 4.87
N TRP A 172 -9.70 1.89 5.63
CA TRP A 172 -9.28 0.49 5.72
C TRP A 172 -10.35 -0.42 6.33
N ASP A 173 -11.12 0.08 7.29
CA ASP A 173 -12.26 -0.66 7.86
C ASP A 173 -13.36 -0.88 6.82
N MET A 174 -13.63 0.12 5.95
CA MET A 174 -14.53 -0.04 4.81
C MET A 174 -14.02 -1.09 3.82
N LEU A 175 -12.72 -1.11 3.48
CA LEU A 175 -12.13 -2.15 2.62
C LEU A 175 -12.30 -3.54 3.24
N SER A 176 -12.10 -3.67 4.54
CA SER A 176 -12.35 -4.93 5.27
C SER A 176 -13.82 -5.37 5.17
N GLY A 177 -14.77 -4.42 5.17
CA GLY A 177 -16.18 -4.66 4.92
C GLY A 177 -16.46 -5.20 3.51
N LEU A 178 -15.89 -4.56 2.49
CA LEU A 178 -16.00 -4.98 1.09
C LEU A 178 -15.40 -6.37 0.84
N LYS A 179 -14.27 -6.68 1.49
CA LYS A 179 -13.67 -8.02 1.46
C LYS A 179 -14.64 -9.09 1.96
N ARG A 180 -15.33 -8.84 3.08
CA ARG A 180 -16.35 -9.78 3.61
C ARG A 180 -17.51 -9.99 2.63
N GLN A 181 -17.78 -9.03 1.75
CA GLN A 181 -18.76 -9.15 0.66
C GLN A 181 -18.21 -9.86 -0.59
N GLY A 182 -16.95 -10.33 -0.55
CA GLY A 182 -16.32 -11.12 -1.61
C GLY A 182 -15.65 -10.31 -2.71
N ILE A 183 -15.48 -8.99 -2.54
CA ILE A 183 -14.74 -8.14 -3.49
C ILE A 183 -13.24 -8.46 -3.38
N THR A 184 -12.60 -8.70 -4.52
CA THR A 184 -11.14 -8.86 -4.61
C THR A 184 -10.51 -7.50 -4.78
N MET A 185 -9.49 -7.18 -4.00
CA MET A 185 -8.88 -5.84 -4.01
C MET A 185 -7.36 -5.91 -4.17
N LEU A 186 -6.83 -5.10 -5.07
CA LEU A 186 -5.42 -4.77 -5.13
C LEU A 186 -5.26 -3.30 -4.73
N VAL A 187 -4.51 -3.06 -3.65
CA VAL A 187 -4.32 -1.71 -3.07
C VAL A 187 -2.85 -1.36 -3.13
N SER A 188 -2.49 -0.19 -3.65
CA SER A 188 -1.14 0.34 -3.49
C SER A 188 -1.08 1.35 -2.35
N THR A 189 0.04 1.37 -1.62
CA THR A 189 0.29 2.39 -0.60
C THR A 189 1.79 2.60 -0.37
N PRO A 190 2.24 3.84 -0.09
CA PRO A 190 3.59 4.09 0.39
C PRO A 190 3.72 3.89 1.92
N TYR A 191 2.61 3.73 2.63
CA TYR A 191 2.59 3.63 4.09
C TYR A 191 2.76 2.17 4.53
N MET A 192 3.90 1.86 5.15
CA MET A 192 4.25 0.50 5.59
C MET A 192 3.35 -0.01 6.72
N ASP A 193 2.82 0.89 7.55
CA ASP A 193 1.87 0.59 8.63
C ASP A 193 0.52 0.08 8.11
N GLU A 194 0.14 0.41 6.87
CA GLU A 194 -1.08 -0.08 6.24
C GLU A 194 -0.97 -1.54 5.76
N ALA A 195 0.25 -2.04 5.57
CA ALA A 195 0.51 -3.39 5.09
C ALA A 195 -0.16 -4.48 5.94
N VAL A 196 -0.21 -4.29 7.25
CA VAL A 196 -0.82 -5.25 8.20
C VAL A 196 -2.34 -5.41 8.02
N ARG A 197 -2.97 -4.52 7.26
CA ARG A 197 -4.40 -4.59 6.92
C ARG A 197 -4.70 -5.53 5.76
N CYS A 198 -3.67 -5.97 5.04
CA CYS A 198 -3.77 -6.84 3.86
C CYS A 198 -3.60 -8.32 4.25
N ASP A 199 -4.19 -9.22 3.47
CA ASP A 199 -3.98 -10.66 3.61
C ASP A 199 -2.59 -11.08 3.18
N ARG A 200 -2.17 -10.57 2.03
CA ARG A 200 -0.82 -10.72 1.49
C ARG A 200 -0.36 -9.39 0.92
N ILE A 201 0.94 -9.23 0.90
CA ILE A 201 1.59 -8.04 0.35
C ILE A 201 2.73 -8.42 -0.58
N ALA A 202 2.98 -7.55 -1.55
CA ALA A 202 4.21 -7.50 -2.31
C ALA A 202 4.96 -6.22 -1.96
N LEU A 203 6.20 -6.34 -1.54
CA LEU A 203 7.09 -5.19 -1.37
C LEU A 203 7.72 -4.86 -2.71
N ILE A 204 7.62 -3.60 -3.14
CA ILE A 204 8.14 -3.14 -4.43
C ILE A 204 9.11 -1.96 -4.25
N GLN A 205 10.26 -2.02 -4.93
CA GLN A 205 11.25 -0.95 -4.98
C GLN A 205 11.86 -0.85 -6.37
N SER A 206 11.99 0.37 -6.89
CA SER A 206 12.65 0.65 -8.19
C SER A 206 12.16 -0.27 -9.33
N GLY A 207 10.85 -0.54 -9.35
CA GLY A 207 10.20 -1.37 -10.36
C GLY A 207 10.43 -2.88 -10.22
N ARG A 208 10.92 -3.37 -9.07
CA ARG A 208 11.12 -4.80 -8.79
C ARG A 208 10.40 -5.21 -7.52
N LEU A 209 9.86 -6.42 -7.50
CA LEU A 209 9.36 -7.03 -6.27
C LEU A 209 10.55 -7.50 -5.43
N LEU A 210 10.54 -7.13 -4.16
CA LEU A 210 11.53 -7.56 -3.17
C LEU A 210 11.09 -8.87 -2.52
N SER A 211 9.82 -8.94 -2.08
CA SER A 211 9.23 -10.14 -1.48
C SER A 211 7.71 -10.15 -1.63
N ILE A 212 7.13 -11.33 -1.53
CA ILE A 212 5.68 -11.58 -1.54
C ILE A 212 5.37 -12.57 -0.42
N ASP A 213 4.60 -12.14 0.58
CA ASP A 213 4.10 -13.02 1.64
C ASP A 213 2.93 -12.36 2.38
N THR A 214 2.43 -13.04 3.42
CA THR A 214 1.60 -12.38 4.44
C THR A 214 2.45 -11.35 5.21
N PRO A 215 1.87 -10.27 5.74
CA PRO A 215 2.61 -9.33 6.57
C PRO A 215 3.38 -10.02 7.71
N GLN A 216 2.73 -10.99 8.36
CA GLN A 216 3.34 -11.77 9.42
C GLN A 216 4.52 -12.63 8.92
N GLY A 217 4.39 -13.28 7.76
CA GLY A 217 5.46 -14.08 7.15
C GLY A 217 6.69 -13.23 6.81
N ILE A 218 6.49 -11.99 6.32
CA ILE A 218 7.61 -11.07 6.06
C ILE A 218 8.35 -10.71 7.37
N ILE A 219 7.60 -10.47 8.46
CA ILE A 219 8.17 -10.16 9.77
C ILE A 219 8.94 -11.36 10.34
N GLU A 220 8.38 -12.55 10.28
CA GLU A 220 9.01 -13.79 10.79
C GLU A 220 10.30 -14.15 10.05
N ASN A 221 10.35 -13.83 8.76
CA ASN A 221 11.53 -14.05 7.92
C ASN A 221 12.62 -12.96 8.05
N TYR A 222 12.46 -11.99 8.96
CA TYR A 222 13.52 -10.98 9.22
C TYR A 222 14.78 -11.68 9.76
N PRO A 223 15.95 -11.52 9.12
CA PRO A 223 17.10 -12.38 9.41
C PRO A 223 17.85 -12.02 10.68
N ASP A 224 17.77 -10.76 11.14
CA ASP A 224 18.62 -10.21 12.19
C ASP A 224 17.91 -10.15 13.56
N ALA A 225 18.66 -9.92 14.63
CA ALA A 225 18.14 -9.45 15.91
C ALA A 225 18.03 -7.92 15.86
N LEU A 226 16.84 -7.37 16.20
CA LEU A 226 16.55 -5.95 16.12
C LEU A 226 16.41 -5.35 17.52
N PHE A 227 17.01 -4.19 17.71
CA PHE A 227 16.98 -3.45 18.97
C PHE A 227 16.54 -2.02 18.74
N GLU A 228 15.65 -1.54 19.61
CA GLU A 228 15.37 -0.13 19.76
C GLU A 228 16.40 0.49 20.69
N VAL A 229 17.05 1.58 20.26
CA VAL A 229 18.08 2.26 21.03
C VAL A 229 17.73 3.74 21.17
N ARG A 230 17.79 4.24 22.40
CA ARG A 230 17.54 5.65 22.74
C ARG A 230 18.67 6.19 23.58
N ALA A 231 18.91 7.51 23.48
CA ALA A 231 19.79 8.26 24.37
C ALA A 231 19.37 9.74 24.40
N GLU A 232 19.96 10.49 25.30
CA GLU A 232 19.71 11.93 25.45
C GLU A 232 20.03 12.71 24.14
N ASN A 233 21.12 12.37 23.47
CA ASN A 233 21.54 12.97 22.20
C ASN A 233 21.51 11.95 21.07
N MET A 234 20.45 11.95 20.27
CA MET A 234 20.23 11.01 19.17
C MET A 234 21.26 11.11 18.04
N ARG A 235 21.79 12.32 17.77
CA ARG A 235 22.80 12.51 16.73
C ARG A 235 24.13 11.86 17.15
N GLN A 236 24.58 12.15 18.36
CA GLN A 236 25.78 11.51 18.93
C GLN A 236 25.60 9.99 18.95
N LEU A 237 24.44 9.50 19.39
CA LEU A 237 24.11 8.08 19.45
C LEU A 237 24.29 7.41 18.07
N THR A 238 23.72 8.02 17.01
CA THR A 238 23.80 7.49 15.65
C THR A 238 25.26 7.38 15.17
N ASP A 239 26.04 8.45 15.36
CA ASP A 239 27.42 8.52 14.93
C ASP A 239 28.30 7.48 15.67
N GLU A 240 28.12 7.35 16.99
CA GLU A 240 28.89 6.40 17.79
C GLU A 240 28.53 4.93 17.54
N ILE A 241 27.22 4.62 17.30
CA ILE A 241 26.80 3.27 16.92
C ILE A 241 27.47 2.86 15.60
N ARG A 242 27.37 3.71 14.57
CA ARG A 242 27.95 3.41 13.26
C ARG A 242 29.47 3.28 13.30
N LYS A 243 30.13 4.08 14.12
CA LYS A 243 31.60 4.10 14.25
C LYS A 243 32.16 2.95 15.06
N ARG A 244 31.47 2.51 16.12
CA ARG A 244 32.03 1.61 17.12
C ARG A 244 31.38 0.25 17.21
N CYS A 245 30.13 0.10 16.74
CA CYS A 245 29.36 -1.12 17.01
C CYS A 245 29.25 -2.04 15.81
N SER A 246 29.62 -1.59 14.61
CA SER A 246 29.51 -2.37 13.34
C SER A 246 28.16 -3.08 13.19
N PRO A 247 27.02 -2.37 13.30
CA PRO A 247 25.72 -2.99 13.17
C PRO A 247 25.47 -3.44 11.72
N GLN A 248 24.61 -4.43 11.54
CA GLN A 248 24.07 -4.79 10.22
C GLN A 248 23.23 -3.62 9.69
N SER A 249 22.44 -2.94 10.55
CA SER A 249 21.73 -1.71 10.20
C SER A 249 21.60 -0.75 11.37
N CYS A 250 21.46 0.54 11.03
CA CYS A 250 21.17 1.58 12.00
C CYS A 250 20.36 2.69 11.31
N PHE A 251 19.06 2.76 11.61
CA PHE A 251 18.12 3.70 11.03
C PHE A 251 17.34 4.44 12.12
N ALA A 252 16.99 5.69 11.82
CA ALA A 252 16.21 6.52 12.74
C ALA A 252 14.71 6.25 12.57
N PHE A 253 14.02 5.98 13.67
CA PHE A 253 12.57 5.82 13.76
C PHE A 253 12.01 6.79 14.82
N GLY A 254 11.53 7.92 14.38
CA GLY A 254 11.01 8.97 15.25
C GLY A 254 12.06 9.41 16.30
N ARG A 255 11.87 9.01 17.56
CA ARG A 255 12.75 9.36 18.69
C ARG A 255 13.68 8.23 19.11
N SER A 256 13.82 7.18 18.30
CA SER A 256 14.69 6.03 18.57
C SER A 256 15.50 5.66 17.33
N LEU A 257 16.49 4.81 17.51
CA LEU A 257 17.18 4.12 16.44
C LEU A 257 16.79 2.65 16.45
N HIS A 258 16.51 2.10 15.29
CA HIS A 258 16.44 0.66 15.09
C HIS A 258 17.81 0.17 14.62
N VAL A 259 18.40 -0.71 15.40
CA VAL A 259 19.75 -1.22 15.19
C VAL A 259 19.70 -2.74 15.10
N SER A 260 20.21 -3.32 14.02
CA SER A 260 20.21 -4.77 13.86
C SER A 260 21.62 -5.35 13.93
N PHE A 261 21.68 -6.57 14.47
CA PHE A 261 22.86 -7.40 14.52
C PHE A 261 22.50 -8.83 14.10
N SER A 262 23.51 -9.64 13.72
CA SER A 262 23.29 -11.05 13.47
C SER A 262 22.60 -11.71 14.68
N ARG A 263 21.64 -12.61 14.43
CA ARG A 263 21.00 -13.38 15.51
C ARG A 263 21.98 -14.22 16.34
N ASP A 264 23.11 -14.59 15.74
CA ASP A 264 24.17 -15.37 16.42
C ASP A 264 25.01 -14.52 17.36
N ASP A 265 24.86 -13.19 17.30
CA ASP A 265 25.63 -12.24 18.12
C ASP A 265 24.86 -11.84 19.38
N ALA A 266 24.71 -12.79 20.31
CA ALA A 266 24.00 -12.57 21.57
C ALA A 266 24.61 -11.48 22.47
N GLU A 267 25.89 -11.17 22.30
CA GLU A 267 26.60 -10.16 23.10
C GLU A 267 26.53 -8.75 22.53
N ALA A 268 25.99 -8.58 21.30
CA ALA A 268 25.95 -7.29 20.62
C ALA A 268 25.31 -6.16 21.48
N PRO A 269 24.17 -6.37 22.18
CA PRO A 269 23.56 -5.31 22.98
C PRO A 269 24.47 -4.85 24.14
N GLN A 270 25.17 -5.79 24.78
CA GLN A 270 26.06 -5.48 25.88
C GLN A 270 27.30 -4.76 25.39
N ARG A 271 27.94 -5.21 24.30
CA ARG A 271 29.08 -4.53 23.69
C ARG A 271 28.70 -3.13 23.24
N MET A 272 27.52 -2.96 22.64
CA MET A 272 27.00 -1.65 22.24
C MET A 272 26.83 -0.73 23.44
N ARG A 273 26.26 -1.20 24.55
CA ARG A 273 26.08 -0.41 25.77
C ARG A 273 27.43 0.06 26.33
N VAL A 274 28.44 -0.83 26.42
CA VAL A 274 29.79 -0.49 26.88
C VAL A 274 30.41 0.58 25.97
N ALA A 275 30.38 0.38 24.66
CA ALA A 275 30.95 1.30 23.68
C ALA A 275 30.30 2.71 23.74
N LEU A 276 29.00 2.78 23.89
CA LEU A 276 28.24 4.04 23.95
C LEU A 276 28.49 4.77 25.28
N THR A 277 28.60 4.03 26.39
CA THR A 277 28.96 4.60 27.71
C THR A 277 30.38 5.19 27.68
N ALA A 278 31.34 4.46 27.10
CA ALA A 278 32.71 4.92 26.92
C ALA A 278 32.80 6.16 25.98
N ALA A 279 31.87 6.31 25.07
CA ALA A 279 31.72 7.48 24.18
C ALA A 279 31.01 8.68 24.84
N GLY A 280 30.61 8.56 26.11
CA GLY A 280 29.95 9.63 26.86
C GLY A 280 28.48 9.82 26.54
N CYS A 281 27.81 8.85 25.89
CA CYS A 281 26.36 8.88 25.70
C CYS A 281 25.67 8.70 27.07
N ARG A 282 24.60 9.49 27.28
CA ARG A 282 23.82 9.48 28.53
C ARG A 282 22.43 8.93 28.31
N HIS A 283 21.84 8.35 29.40
CA HIS A 283 20.46 7.81 29.36
C HIS A 283 20.25 6.79 28.23
N ILE A 284 21.21 5.83 28.12
CA ILE A 284 21.19 4.79 27.09
C ILE A 284 20.17 3.72 27.46
N GLU A 285 19.12 3.59 26.62
CA GLU A 285 18.14 2.52 26.64
C GLU A 285 18.34 1.62 25.44
N ILE A 286 18.40 0.31 25.64
CA ILE A 286 18.52 -0.70 24.60
C ILE A 286 17.51 -1.79 24.93
N ALA A 287 16.54 -1.99 24.05
CA ALA A 287 15.50 -3.00 24.19
C ALA A 287 15.36 -3.84 22.91
N PRO A 288 15.25 -5.16 23.00
CA PRO A 288 14.92 -5.99 21.86
C PRO A 288 13.49 -5.67 21.40
N ILE A 289 13.28 -5.61 20.10
CA ILE A 289 11.96 -5.35 19.51
C ILE A 289 11.66 -6.35 18.39
N THR A 290 10.37 -6.55 18.12
CA THR A 290 9.93 -7.27 16.92
C THR A 290 10.00 -6.30 15.74
N PRO A 291 10.56 -6.70 14.59
CA PRO A 291 10.61 -5.85 13.41
C PRO A 291 9.19 -5.52 12.89
N GLY A 292 9.02 -4.32 12.37
CA GLY A 292 7.87 -3.95 11.56
C GLY A 292 8.11 -4.20 10.07
N ILE A 293 7.07 -3.99 9.25
CA ILE A 293 7.20 -4.11 7.78
C ILE A 293 8.24 -3.12 7.24
N GLU A 294 8.35 -1.92 7.85
CA GLU A 294 9.34 -0.92 7.45
C GLU A 294 10.78 -1.40 7.69
N ASP A 295 11.06 -2.07 8.82
CA ASP A 295 12.37 -2.67 9.10
C ASP A 295 12.71 -3.75 8.08
N CYS A 296 11.71 -4.61 7.75
CA CYS A 296 11.86 -5.67 6.75
C CYS A 296 12.12 -5.09 5.36
N PHE A 297 11.40 -4.02 4.99
CA PHE A 297 11.58 -3.33 3.72
C PHE A 297 12.99 -2.73 3.59
N ILE A 298 13.44 -2.00 4.62
CA ILE A 298 14.77 -1.39 4.65
C ILE A 298 15.87 -2.46 4.56
N GLN A 299 15.69 -3.60 5.25
CA GLN A 299 16.64 -4.71 5.22
C GLN A 299 16.75 -5.31 3.80
N GLN A 300 15.65 -5.47 3.06
CA GLN A 300 15.62 -6.05 1.71
C GLN A 300 16.13 -5.09 0.62
N MET A 301 16.31 -3.81 0.91
CA MET A 301 16.88 -2.82 -0.02
C MET A 301 18.41 -2.84 -0.07
N ARG A 302 19.07 -3.61 0.78
CA ARG A 302 20.52 -3.74 0.82
C ARG A 302 20.99 -4.77 -0.19
#